data_2f130538c7245d27609aa75b2ae0b2c1
#
_entry.id   2f130538c7245d27609aa75b2ae0b2c1
#
_cell.length_a   1.000
_cell.length_b   1.000
_cell.length_c   1.000
_cell.angle_alpha   90.00
_cell.angle_beta   90.00
_cell.angle_gamma   90.00
#
_symmetry.space_group_name_H-M   'P 1'
#
loop_
_entity.id
_entity.type
_entity.pdbx_description
1 polymer ?
#
loop_
_entity_poly.entity_id
_entity_poly.type
_entity_poly.pdbx_seq_one_letter_code
_entity_poly.pdbx_strand_id
1 'polypeptide(L)'
;YPVLDTDALAISGGFQANIQLRGVAADKMQNLQLDLGRGSLPQPGEGQLSVVYGNMVLGDFYNDKTGEGYWYNGTLPDIDLMQDTILYVFDVDRYYNAIWGGTDDKGQAVTVPKKYVVDTAGVMAGGMEDYNSNSSYVFCDLEQLKTLLRKEFRGSVIPGQPTTANGKAYKDIYYTSVIVNVDNMDYVQQVQNEINDMGYQATSNAEWVASMQGQYKY
;
A
#
# COMPACT_ATOMS: atom_id res chain seq x y z
N TYR A 1 -1.03 3.00 16.69
CA TYR A 1 -1.26 4.11 15.75
C TYR A 1 -2.10 3.66 14.56
N PRO A 2 -2.94 4.55 14.02
CA PRO A 2 -3.83 4.23 12.92
C PRO A 2 -3.09 4.05 11.61
N VAL A 3 -3.66 3.22 10.73
CA VAL A 3 -3.17 2.90 9.39
C VAL A 3 -4.30 3.04 8.38
N LEU A 4 -4.00 3.60 7.22
CA LEU A 4 -4.91 3.65 6.08
C LEU A 4 -4.28 2.89 4.91
N ASP A 5 -4.88 1.75 4.56
CA ASP A 5 -4.51 1.01 3.37
C ASP A 5 -5.45 1.38 2.21
N THR A 6 -4.90 1.53 1.03
CA THR A 6 -5.64 1.74 -0.21
C THR A 6 -4.88 1.16 -1.39
N ASP A 7 -5.62 0.70 -2.39
CA ASP A 7 -5.03 0.18 -3.60
C ASP A 7 -4.80 1.30 -4.62
N ALA A 8 -3.81 1.12 -5.47
CA ALA A 8 -3.56 1.95 -6.64
C ALA A 8 -2.94 1.12 -7.77
N LEU A 9 -3.04 1.63 -8.98
CA LEU A 9 -2.28 1.13 -10.12
C LEU A 9 -1.03 2.00 -10.30
N ALA A 10 0.13 1.40 -10.17
CA ALA A 10 1.41 2.03 -10.49
C ALA A 10 1.77 1.78 -11.95
N ILE A 11 2.26 2.79 -12.64
CA ILE A 11 2.63 2.73 -14.06
C ILE A 11 4.02 3.34 -14.23
N SER A 12 4.92 2.61 -14.86
CA SER A 12 6.26 3.09 -15.25
C SER A 12 6.63 2.55 -16.62
N GLY A 13 6.84 3.43 -17.58
CA GLY A 13 7.08 3.03 -18.96
C GLY A 13 5.94 2.16 -19.51
N GLY A 14 6.25 0.97 -20.01
CA GLY A 14 5.28 -0.03 -20.46
C GLY A 14 4.82 -1.02 -19.39
N PHE A 15 5.28 -0.85 -18.15
CA PHE A 15 4.98 -1.74 -17.03
C PHE A 15 3.89 -1.15 -16.13
N GLN A 16 3.12 -2.02 -15.49
CA GLN A 16 2.10 -1.65 -14.50
C GLN A 16 2.09 -2.65 -13.34
N ALA A 17 1.69 -2.18 -12.17
CA ALA A 17 1.55 -3.00 -10.96
C ALA A 17 0.32 -2.59 -10.16
N ASN A 18 -0.45 -3.55 -9.67
CA ASN A 18 -1.40 -3.29 -8.60
C ASN A 18 -0.63 -3.25 -7.29
N ILE A 19 -0.65 -2.10 -6.63
CA ILE A 19 0.09 -1.87 -5.39
C ILE A 19 -0.86 -1.57 -4.24
N GLN A 20 -0.43 -1.94 -3.04
CA GLN A 20 -1.11 -1.58 -1.81
C GLN A 20 -0.31 -0.49 -1.09
N LEU A 21 -0.89 0.71 -1.03
CA LEU A 21 -0.36 1.81 -0.26
C LEU A 21 -0.77 1.68 1.20
N ARG A 22 0.18 1.91 2.09
CA ARG A 22 -0.02 1.97 3.53
C ARG A 22 0.36 3.36 4.06
N GLY A 23 -0.66 4.15 4.39
CA GLY A 23 -0.51 5.46 5.00
C GLY A 23 -0.31 5.33 6.51
N VAL A 24 0.82 5.82 7.00
CA VAL A 24 1.19 5.89 8.41
C VAL A 24 1.64 7.31 8.73
N ALA A 25 1.28 7.83 9.90
CA ALA A 25 1.73 9.15 10.32
C ALA A 25 3.27 9.23 10.31
N ALA A 26 3.83 10.31 9.77
CA ALA A 26 5.27 10.45 9.54
C ALA A 26 6.10 10.24 10.83
N ASP A 27 5.61 10.74 11.98
CA ASP A 27 6.25 10.56 13.29
C ASP A 27 6.19 9.10 13.80
N LYS A 28 5.35 8.26 13.22
CA LYS A 28 5.19 6.83 13.55
C LYS A 28 5.85 5.91 12.54
N MET A 29 6.24 6.41 11.37
CA MET A 29 6.82 5.59 10.31
C MET A 29 8.12 4.87 10.75
N GLN A 30 8.92 5.51 11.59
CA GLN A 30 10.12 4.88 12.17
C GLN A 30 9.81 3.62 13.00
N ASN A 31 8.60 3.51 13.57
CA ASN A 31 8.20 2.36 14.36
C ASN A 31 7.94 1.10 13.51
N LEU A 32 7.80 1.26 12.20
CA LEU A 32 7.69 0.14 11.26
C LEU A 32 9.01 -0.61 11.08
N GLN A 33 10.14 0.00 11.48
CA GLN A 33 11.48 -0.56 11.35
C GLN A 33 11.79 -1.02 9.92
N LEU A 34 11.43 -0.18 8.94
CA LEU A 34 11.72 -0.45 7.53
C LEU A 34 13.24 -0.45 7.32
N ASP A 35 13.78 -1.60 6.93
CA ASP A 35 15.19 -1.72 6.56
C ASP A 35 15.39 -1.13 5.16
N LEU A 36 15.98 0.06 5.07
CA LEU A 36 16.14 0.78 3.81
C LEU A 36 17.47 0.41 3.15
N GLY A 37 17.38 -0.13 1.94
CA GLY A 37 18.55 -0.36 1.08
C GLY A 37 18.99 0.90 0.34
N ARG A 38 18.04 1.78 -0.01
CA ARG A 38 18.29 3.04 -0.73
C ARG A 38 17.34 4.13 -0.23
N GLY A 39 17.81 5.38 -0.22
CA GLY A 39 16.99 6.54 0.11
C GLY A 39 16.73 6.74 1.60
N SER A 40 15.58 7.31 1.94
CA SER A 40 15.17 7.67 3.30
C SER A 40 13.67 7.45 3.49
N LEU A 41 13.18 7.60 4.74
CA LEU A 41 11.74 7.64 4.99
C LEU A 41 11.10 8.88 4.35
N PRO A 42 9.84 8.77 3.88
CA PRO A 42 9.14 9.91 3.30
C PRO A 42 8.94 10.99 4.36
N GLN A 43 9.12 12.23 3.94
CA GLN A 43 8.91 13.37 4.82
C GLN A 43 7.50 13.93 4.62
N PRO A 44 6.82 14.35 5.69
CA PRO A 44 5.54 15.02 5.56
C PRO A 44 5.72 16.35 4.81
N GLY A 45 4.78 16.69 3.94
CA GLY A 45 4.86 17.93 3.18
C GLY A 45 3.64 18.18 2.30
N GLU A 46 3.56 19.42 1.81
CA GLU A 46 2.58 19.82 0.79
C GLU A 46 3.22 19.60 -0.58
N GLY A 47 2.87 18.54 -1.26
CA GLY A 47 3.45 18.31 -2.58
C GLY A 47 3.05 16.98 -3.17
N GLN A 48 3.94 16.48 -3.98
CA GLN A 48 3.86 15.14 -4.54
C GLN A 48 3.85 14.09 -3.43
N LEU A 49 3.04 13.04 -3.60
CA LEU A 49 3.09 11.90 -2.67
C LEU A 49 4.50 11.30 -2.70
N SER A 50 5.12 11.21 -1.53
CA SER A 50 6.43 10.60 -1.36
C SER A 50 6.29 9.22 -0.74
N VAL A 51 6.98 8.21 -1.30
CA VAL A 51 6.76 6.82 -0.94
C VAL A 51 8.05 6.05 -0.69
N VAL A 52 7.94 4.98 0.12
CA VAL A 52 8.95 3.93 0.26
C VAL A 52 8.38 2.62 -0.25
N TYR A 53 9.08 1.98 -1.16
CA TYR A 53 8.70 0.67 -1.70
C TYR A 53 9.24 -0.46 -0.83
N GLY A 54 8.38 -1.44 -0.53
CA GLY A 54 8.80 -2.74 -0.02
C GLY A 54 9.69 -3.46 -1.04
N ASN A 55 10.60 -4.31 -0.56
CA ASN A 55 11.61 -4.97 -1.40
C ASN A 55 11.03 -5.90 -2.49
N MET A 56 9.80 -6.36 -2.34
CA MET A 56 9.16 -7.24 -3.33
C MET A 56 8.25 -6.51 -4.34
N VAL A 57 7.95 -5.22 -4.13
CA VAL A 57 7.00 -4.48 -4.97
C VAL A 57 7.46 -4.37 -6.42
N LEU A 58 8.76 -4.32 -6.68
CA LEU A 58 9.28 -4.33 -8.05
C LEU A 58 8.84 -5.58 -8.83
N GLY A 59 8.70 -6.72 -8.16
CA GLY A 59 8.24 -7.98 -8.76
C GLY A 59 6.77 -7.96 -9.22
N ASP A 60 5.96 -7.03 -8.70
CA ASP A 60 4.55 -6.90 -9.07
C ASP A 60 4.35 -6.14 -10.40
N PHE A 61 5.39 -5.45 -10.87
CA PHE A 61 5.34 -4.79 -12.17
C PHE A 61 5.41 -5.82 -13.31
N TYR A 62 4.51 -5.67 -14.26
CA TYR A 62 4.44 -6.50 -15.44
C TYR A 62 4.06 -5.69 -16.69
N ASN A 63 4.43 -6.18 -17.84
CA ASN A 63 4.05 -5.65 -19.15
C ASN A 63 3.09 -6.64 -19.82
N ASP A 64 1.83 -6.26 -19.93
CA ASP A 64 0.76 -7.11 -20.50
C ASP A 64 0.92 -7.36 -22.00
N LYS A 65 1.67 -6.52 -22.70
CA LYS A 65 1.93 -6.66 -24.15
C LYS A 65 3.08 -7.61 -24.47
N THR A 66 4.13 -7.57 -23.64
CA THR A 66 5.34 -8.40 -23.86
C THR A 66 5.35 -9.66 -23.02
N GLY A 67 4.52 -9.74 -21.95
CA GLY A 67 4.53 -10.82 -20.98
C GLY A 67 5.74 -10.79 -20.03
N GLU A 68 6.47 -9.67 -19.98
CA GLU A 68 7.57 -9.49 -19.04
C GLU A 68 7.07 -9.20 -17.64
N GLY A 69 7.67 -9.83 -16.64
CA GLY A 69 7.37 -9.64 -15.23
C GLY A 69 7.80 -10.83 -14.38
N TYR A 70 8.24 -10.58 -13.15
CA TYR A 70 8.82 -11.59 -12.28
C TYR A 70 7.91 -12.82 -12.08
N TRP A 71 6.64 -12.59 -11.82
CA TRP A 71 5.67 -13.66 -11.60
C TRP A 71 5.26 -14.43 -12.86
N TYR A 72 5.60 -13.92 -14.06
CA TYR A 72 5.29 -14.56 -15.34
C TYR A 72 6.45 -15.37 -15.90
N ASN A 73 7.65 -14.80 -15.85
CA ASN A 73 8.83 -15.41 -16.50
C ASN A 73 10.08 -15.41 -15.61
N GLY A 74 9.96 -15.00 -14.32
CA GLY A 74 11.08 -14.98 -13.38
C GLY A 74 12.04 -13.81 -13.56
N THR A 75 11.74 -12.86 -14.46
CA THR A 75 12.61 -11.72 -14.75
C THR A 75 12.05 -10.46 -14.11
N LEU A 76 12.85 -9.81 -13.27
CA LEU A 76 12.49 -8.48 -12.75
C LEU A 76 12.46 -7.48 -13.91
N PRO A 77 11.47 -6.57 -13.94
CA PRO A 77 11.43 -5.51 -14.93
C PRO A 77 12.63 -4.56 -14.76
N ASP A 78 13.11 -4.01 -15.87
CA ASP A 78 14.17 -3.01 -15.89
C ASP A 78 13.58 -1.63 -15.51
N ILE A 79 13.26 -1.48 -14.24
CA ILE A 79 12.74 -0.25 -13.61
C ILE A 79 13.62 0.08 -12.41
N ASP A 80 14.20 1.27 -12.40
CA ASP A 80 14.80 1.83 -11.19
C ASP A 80 13.74 2.65 -10.43
N LEU A 81 13.19 2.07 -9.38
CA LEU A 81 12.15 2.72 -8.55
C LEU A 81 12.57 4.10 -8.00
N MET A 82 13.89 4.36 -7.86
CA MET A 82 14.42 5.64 -7.36
C MET A 82 14.64 6.69 -8.45
N GLN A 83 14.75 6.29 -9.72
CA GLN A 83 15.13 7.18 -10.82
C GLN A 83 14.04 7.33 -11.87
N ASP A 84 13.29 6.27 -12.12
CA ASP A 84 12.27 6.27 -13.16
C ASP A 84 11.01 6.98 -12.72
N THR A 85 10.31 7.59 -13.66
CA THR A 85 9.02 8.22 -13.40
C THR A 85 7.96 7.17 -13.15
N ILE A 86 7.35 7.22 -11.97
CA ILE A 86 6.24 6.34 -11.60
C ILE A 86 4.97 7.17 -11.43
N LEU A 87 3.90 6.70 -12.04
CA LEU A 87 2.58 7.33 -12.01
C LEU A 87 1.62 6.43 -11.24
N TYR A 88 0.79 7.01 -10.37
CA TYR A 88 -0.28 6.29 -9.68
C TYR A 88 -1.65 6.70 -10.21
N VAL A 89 -2.52 5.70 -10.35
CA VAL A 89 -3.95 5.85 -10.57
C VAL A 89 -4.67 5.26 -9.37
N PHE A 90 -5.49 6.06 -8.68
CA PHE A 90 -6.23 5.63 -7.49
C PHE A 90 -7.61 5.08 -7.83
N ASP A 91 -8.27 5.63 -8.85
CA ASP A 91 -9.55 5.11 -9.34
C ASP A 91 -9.29 4.03 -10.40
N VAL A 92 -8.88 2.85 -9.92
CA VAL A 92 -8.43 1.74 -10.77
C VAL A 92 -9.58 1.18 -11.60
N ASP A 93 -10.76 1.05 -11.01
CA ASP A 93 -11.95 0.54 -11.72
C ASP A 93 -12.36 1.47 -12.87
N ARG A 94 -12.36 2.77 -12.62
CA ARG A 94 -12.64 3.75 -13.65
C ARG A 94 -11.56 3.74 -14.74
N TYR A 95 -10.30 3.55 -14.36
CA TYR A 95 -9.20 3.46 -15.33
C TYR A 95 -9.40 2.30 -16.30
N TYR A 96 -9.65 1.10 -15.79
CA TYR A 96 -9.88 -0.07 -16.64
C TYR A 96 -11.16 0.06 -17.45
N ASN A 97 -12.24 0.57 -16.85
CA ASN A 97 -13.47 0.83 -17.59
C ASN A 97 -13.24 1.79 -18.77
N ALA A 98 -12.48 2.85 -18.56
CA ALA A 98 -12.17 3.83 -19.60
C ALA A 98 -11.33 3.23 -20.74
N ILE A 99 -10.27 2.47 -20.42
CA ILE A 99 -9.38 1.90 -21.46
C ILE A 99 -10.04 0.75 -22.24
N TRP A 100 -11.05 0.09 -21.67
CA TRP A 100 -11.81 -0.96 -22.35
C TRP A 100 -13.05 -0.42 -23.10
N GLY A 101 -13.18 0.91 -23.21
CA GLY A 101 -14.24 1.56 -23.97
C GLY A 101 -15.60 1.56 -23.30
N GLY A 102 -15.62 1.51 -21.96
CA GLY A 102 -16.84 1.55 -21.17
C GLY A 102 -17.55 2.90 -21.25
N THR A 103 -18.84 2.88 -20.92
CA THR A 103 -19.69 4.07 -20.87
C THR A 103 -20.25 4.27 -19.46
N ASP A 104 -20.57 5.53 -19.15
CA ASP A 104 -21.28 5.90 -17.93
C ASP A 104 -22.80 5.61 -18.05
N ASP A 105 -23.56 5.90 -16.98
CA ASP A 105 -25.01 5.70 -16.92
C ASP A 105 -25.81 6.50 -17.97
N LYS A 106 -25.16 7.47 -18.61
CA LYS A 106 -25.72 8.30 -19.69
C LYS A 106 -25.28 7.84 -21.07
N GLY A 107 -24.54 6.73 -21.16
CA GLY A 107 -24.00 6.22 -22.42
C GLY A 107 -22.82 7.02 -22.97
N GLN A 108 -22.19 7.89 -22.17
CA GLN A 108 -21.01 8.64 -22.56
C GLN A 108 -19.74 7.86 -22.23
N ALA A 109 -18.70 7.99 -23.06
CA ALA A 109 -17.43 7.33 -22.82
C ALA A 109 -16.85 7.76 -21.45
N VAL A 110 -16.44 6.76 -20.64
CA VAL A 110 -15.79 7.01 -19.36
C VAL A 110 -14.42 7.67 -19.60
N THR A 111 -14.18 8.79 -18.93
CA THR A 111 -12.91 9.49 -19.01
C THR A 111 -11.86 8.82 -18.13
N VAL A 112 -10.62 8.70 -18.65
CA VAL A 112 -9.49 8.18 -17.90
C VAL A 112 -9.24 9.03 -16.64
N PRO A 113 -9.12 8.43 -15.45
CA PRO A 113 -8.82 9.16 -14.23
C PRO A 113 -7.43 9.79 -14.27
N LYS A 114 -7.19 10.72 -13.36
CA LYS A 114 -5.93 11.42 -13.25
C LYS A 114 -4.80 10.45 -12.87
N LYS A 115 -3.65 10.62 -13.51
CA LYS A 115 -2.39 9.99 -13.13
C LYS A 115 -1.58 10.96 -12.27
N TYR A 116 -1.11 10.48 -11.13
CA TYR A 116 -0.32 11.27 -10.18
C TYR A 116 1.13 10.85 -10.26
N VAL A 117 2.02 11.78 -10.52
CA VAL A 117 3.47 11.52 -10.37
C VAL A 117 3.76 11.36 -8.88
N VAL A 118 4.48 10.32 -8.52
CA VAL A 118 4.94 10.08 -7.14
C VAL A 118 6.45 10.26 -7.05
N ASP A 119 6.89 10.61 -5.86
CA ASP A 119 8.31 10.75 -5.52
C ASP A 119 8.75 9.52 -4.71
N THR A 120 9.80 8.85 -5.14
CA THR A 120 10.34 7.73 -4.39
C THR A 120 11.37 8.22 -3.38
N ALA A 121 11.00 8.24 -2.10
CA ALA A 121 11.92 8.58 -1.01
C ALA A 121 12.91 7.44 -0.73
N GLY A 122 12.46 6.20 -0.84
CA GLY A 122 13.32 5.06 -0.54
C GLY A 122 12.78 3.72 -1.04
N VAL A 123 13.66 2.72 -0.99
CA VAL A 123 13.36 1.33 -1.31
C VAL A 123 13.95 0.45 -0.20
N MET A 124 13.18 -0.50 0.30
CA MET A 124 13.63 -1.44 1.32
C MET A 124 14.75 -2.34 0.78
N ALA A 125 15.65 -2.71 1.69
CA ALA A 125 16.70 -3.68 1.42
C ALA A 125 16.13 -5.09 1.19
N GLY A 126 16.88 -5.91 0.47
CA GLY A 126 16.52 -7.29 0.15
C GLY A 126 16.02 -7.47 -1.27
N GLY A 127 15.88 -8.73 -1.65
CA GLY A 127 15.38 -9.18 -2.94
C GLY A 127 14.02 -9.88 -2.82
N MET A 128 13.64 -10.57 -3.89
CA MET A 128 12.37 -11.30 -3.96
C MET A 128 12.31 -12.52 -3.01
N GLU A 129 13.47 -12.97 -2.51
CA GLU A 129 13.57 -14.10 -1.57
C GLU A 129 13.51 -13.65 -0.10
N ASP A 130 13.61 -12.35 0.17
CA ASP A 130 13.72 -11.80 1.53
C ASP A 130 12.35 -11.30 2.02
N TYR A 131 11.40 -12.22 2.15
CA TYR A 131 10.04 -11.89 2.58
C TYR A 131 9.97 -11.47 4.05
N ASN A 132 9.27 -10.35 4.30
CA ASN A 132 8.81 -9.93 5.63
C ASN A 132 7.42 -9.27 5.51
N SER A 133 6.81 -8.91 6.64
CA SER A 133 5.46 -8.34 6.68
C SER A 133 5.30 -7.00 5.94
N ASN A 134 6.41 -6.32 5.61
CA ASN A 134 6.43 -5.02 4.93
C ASN A 134 6.77 -5.13 3.44
N SER A 135 7.22 -6.32 2.98
CA SER A 135 7.81 -6.51 1.64
C SER A 135 6.93 -6.11 0.47
N SER A 136 5.61 -6.28 0.59
CA SER A 136 4.64 -6.05 -0.49
C SER A 136 3.88 -4.73 -0.39
N TYR A 137 4.22 -3.89 0.59
CA TYR A 137 3.56 -2.59 0.76
C TYR A 137 4.36 -1.44 0.17
N VAL A 138 3.64 -0.38 -0.16
CA VAL A 138 4.21 0.93 -0.47
C VAL A 138 3.81 1.89 0.65
N PHE A 139 4.78 2.42 1.38
CA PHE A 139 4.56 3.27 2.56
C PHE A 139 4.56 4.75 2.19
N CYS A 140 3.65 5.51 2.77
CA CYS A 140 3.56 6.95 2.57
C CYS A 140 3.01 7.66 3.83
N ASP A 141 3.11 8.98 3.85
CA ASP A 141 2.51 9.77 4.92
C ASP A 141 0.98 9.70 4.86
N LEU A 142 0.35 9.43 6.01
CA LEU A 142 -1.09 9.26 6.16
C LEU A 142 -1.88 10.51 5.73
N GLU A 143 -1.44 11.70 6.12
CA GLU A 143 -2.18 12.93 5.81
C GLU A 143 -2.03 13.35 4.35
N GLN A 144 -0.87 13.11 3.73
CA GLN A 144 -0.70 13.28 2.29
C GLN A 144 -1.65 12.33 1.53
N LEU A 145 -1.70 11.05 1.92
CA LEU A 145 -2.58 10.07 1.28
C LEU A 145 -4.06 10.47 1.42
N LYS A 146 -4.51 10.83 2.62
CA LYS A 146 -5.89 11.29 2.86
C LYS A 146 -6.25 12.52 2.01
N THR A 147 -5.33 13.47 1.93
CA THR A 147 -5.52 14.69 1.12
C THR A 147 -5.68 14.36 -0.36
N LEU A 148 -4.85 13.46 -0.87
CA LEU A 148 -4.89 13.02 -2.26
C LEU A 148 -6.18 12.26 -2.57
N LEU A 149 -6.59 11.31 -1.71
CA LEU A 149 -7.83 10.56 -1.87
C LEU A 149 -9.07 11.46 -1.84
N ARG A 150 -9.13 12.44 -0.92
CA ARG A 150 -10.22 13.43 -0.90
C ARG A 150 -10.30 14.26 -2.17
N LYS A 151 -9.15 14.58 -2.77
CA LYS A 151 -9.06 15.33 -4.01
C LYS A 151 -9.53 14.50 -5.21
N GLU A 152 -9.06 13.25 -5.30
CA GLU A 152 -9.39 12.34 -6.41
C GLU A 152 -10.88 11.96 -6.40
N PHE A 153 -11.39 11.55 -5.24
CA PHE A 153 -12.74 11.06 -5.07
C PHE A 153 -13.74 12.12 -4.58
N ARG A 154 -13.52 13.40 -4.92
CA ARG A 154 -14.38 14.48 -4.46
C ARG A 154 -15.86 14.20 -4.75
N GLY A 155 -16.66 14.02 -3.69
CA GLY A 155 -18.10 13.75 -3.78
C GLY A 155 -18.47 12.31 -4.14
N SER A 156 -17.49 11.43 -4.29
CA SER A 156 -17.67 10.00 -4.54
C SER A 156 -17.16 9.15 -3.38
N VAL A 157 -17.56 7.89 -3.34
CA VAL A 157 -17.05 6.92 -2.37
C VAL A 157 -15.62 6.52 -2.76
N ILE A 158 -14.70 6.60 -1.81
CA ILE A 158 -13.36 6.06 -1.98
C ILE A 158 -13.44 4.53 -1.91
N PRO A 159 -12.87 3.79 -2.88
CA PRO A 159 -12.85 2.33 -2.84
C PRO A 159 -12.32 1.78 -1.51
N GLY A 160 -13.00 0.77 -0.96
CA GLY A 160 -12.65 0.18 0.34
C GLY A 160 -13.13 0.95 1.57
N GLN A 161 -13.66 2.16 1.41
CA GLN A 161 -14.25 2.91 2.52
C GLN A 161 -15.72 2.53 2.77
N PRO A 162 -16.18 2.57 4.04
CA PRO A 162 -17.58 2.33 4.35
C PRO A 162 -18.48 3.41 3.77
N THR A 163 -19.74 3.05 3.54
CA THR A 163 -20.78 3.97 3.04
C THR A 163 -21.89 4.13 4.06
N THR A 164 -22.62 5.24 3.95
CA THR A 164 -23.87 5.42 4.69
C THR A 164 -24.91 4.39 4.25
N ALA A 165 -26.00 4.24 5.00
CA ALA A 165 -27.11 3.36 4.64
C ALA A 165 -27.69 3.62 3.24
N ASN A 166 -27.52 4.84 2.71
CA ASN A 166 -27.95 5.24 1.37
C ASN A 166 -26.83 5.15 0.32
N GLY A 167 -25.73 4.45 0.61
CA GLY A 167 -24.59 4.26 -0.31
C GLY A 167 -23.76 5.50 -0.57
N LYS A 168 -23.84 6.55 0.27
CA LYS A 168 -23.05 7.78 0.11
C LYS A 168 -21.75 7.69 0.90
N ALA A 169 -20.73 8.43 0.45
CA ALA A 169 -19.49 8.60 1.18
C ALA A 169 -19.72 9.29 2.54
N TYR A 170 -19.00 8.84 3.55
CA TYR A 170 -18.86 9.61 4.79
C TYR A 170 -17.96 10.84 4.57
N LYS A 171 -18.09 11.83 5.44
CA LYS A 171 -17.25 13.03 5.43
C LYS A 171 -15.79 12.69 5.75
N ASP A 172 -15.59 11.77 6.67
CA ASP A 172 -14.27 11.38 7.15
C ASP A 172 -13.82 10.07 6.49
N ILE A 173 -12.51 9.93 6.31
CA ILE A 173 -11.88 8.69 5.87
C ILE A 173 -11.61 7.83 7.10
N TYR A 174 -12.10 6.60 7.09
CA TYR A 174 -11.90 5.63 8.15
C TYR A 174 -10.56 4.92 7.99
N TYR A 175 -9.90 4.67 9.10
CA TYR A 175 -8.69 3.85 9.11
C TYR A 175 -9.03 2.39 8.85
N THR A 176 -8.16 1.70 8.15
CA THR A 176 -8.35 0.28 7.79
C THR A 176 -7.91 -0.64 8.91
N SER A 177 -6.89 -0.22 9.66
CA SER A 177 -6.34 -0.98 10.78
C SER A 177 -5.63 -0.09 11.79
N VAL A 178 -5.19 -0.70 12.88
CA VAL A 178 -4.36 -0.07 13.90
C VAL A 178 -3.18 -0.99 14.18
N ILE A 179 -1.98 -0.44 14.17
CA ILE A 179 -0.78 -1.15 14.63
C ILE A 179 -0.57 -0.84 16.11
N VAL A 180 -0.43 -1.89 16.91
CA VAL A 180 -0.11 -1.82 18.33
C VAL A 180 1.30 -2.33 18.53
N ASN A 181 2.18 -1.46 19.04
CA ASN A 181 3.53 -1.87 19.45
C ASN A 181 3.48 -2.38 20.88
N VAL A 182 4.08 -3.53 21.12
CA VAL A 182 4.20 -4.12 22.45
C VAL A 182 5.68 -4.10 22.84
N ASP A 183 5.97 -3.52 24.00
CA ASP A 183 7.35 -3.28 24.45
C ASP A 183 8.14 -4.56 24.73
N ASN A 184 7.44 -5.66 25.06
CA ASN A 184 8.06 -6.95 25.33
C ASN A 184 7.30 -8.07 24.62
N MET A 185 8.05 -8.92 23.92
CA MET A 185 7.52 -10.09 23.19
C MET A 185 6.70 -11.03 24.10
N ASP A 186 7.03 -11.13 25.36
CA ASP A 186 6.32 -12.00 26.32
C ASP A 186 4.87 -11.60 26.54
N TYR A 187 4.54 -10.33 26.28
CA TYR A 187 3.17 -9.79 26.44
C TYR A 187 2.35 -9.76 25.14
N VAL A 188 2.95 -10.06 24.00
CA VAL A 188 2.26 -9.97 22.69
C VAL A 188 0.99 -10.81 22.68
N GLN A 189 1.05 -12.05 23.15
CA GLN A 189 -0.12 -12.95 23.19
C GLN A 189 -1.21 -12.43 24.13
N GLN A 190 -0.82 -11.89 25.27
CA GLN A 190 -1.78 -11.31 26.21
C GLN A 190 -2.48 -10.10 25.61
N VAL A 191 -1.73 -9.16 25.01
CA VAL A 191 -2.29 -7.96 24.36
C VAL A 191 -3.20 -8.35 23.19
N GLN A 192 -2.81 -9.34 22.38
CA GLN A 192 -3.65 -9.85 21.30
C GLN A 192 -4.98 -10.40 21.83
N ASN A 193 -4.96 -11.18 22.90
CA ASN A 193 -6.16 -11.71 23.52
C ASN A 193 -7.06 -10.59 24.07
N GLU A 194 -6.49 -9.59 24.75
CA GLU A 194 -7.24 -8.46 25.27
C GLU A 194 -7.93 -7.66 24.15
N ILE A 195 -7.24 -7.44 23.02
CA ILE A 195 -7.83 -6.76 21.86
C ILE A 195 -8.98 -7.59 21.26
N ASN A 196 -8.82 -8.91 21.15
CA ASN A 196 -9.87 -9.81 20.68
C ASN A 196 -11.08 -9.83 21.62
N ASP A 197 -10.85 -9.80 22.94
CA ASP A 197 -11.91 -9.74 23.97
C ASP A 197 -12.70 -8.43 23.92
N MET A 198 -12.09 -7.35 23.43
CA MET A 198 -12.78 -6.08 23.14
C MET A 198 -13.67 -6.15 21.88
N GLY A 199 -13.69 -7.26 21.16
CA GLY A 199 -14.47 -7.46 19.94
C GLY A 199 -13.77 -7.02 18.65
N TYR A 200 -12.48 -6.72 18.71
CA TYR A 200 -11.65 -6.47 17.52
C TYR A 200 -10.92 -7.75 17.09
N GLN A 201 -10.44 -7.76 15.86
CA GLN A 201 -9.60 -8.84 15.36
C GLN A 201 -8.13 -8.40 15.43
N ALA A 202 -7.31 -9.11 16.19
CA ALA A 202 -5.88 -8.87 16.29
C ALA A 202 -5.08 -10.08 15.79
N THR A 203 -4.00 -9.81 15.07
CA THR A 203 -3.02 -10.79 14.64
C THR A 203 -1.63 -10.36 15.07
N SER A 204 -0.74 -11.32 15.34
CA SER A 204 0.65 -11.05 15.67
C SER A 204 1.56 -12.13 15.09
N ASN A 205 2.86 -11.84 15.02
CA ASN A 205 3.87 -12.80 14.62
C ASN A 205 4.32 -13.71 15.79
N ALA A 206 3.71 -13.60 16.96
CA ALA A 206 4.13 -14.34 18.17
C ALA A 206 4.05 -15.87 17.98
N GLU A 207 3.00 -16.36 17.31
CA GLU A 207 2.85 -17.80 17.03
C GLU A 207 3.96 -18.34 16.12
N TRP A 208 4.33 -17.55 15.10
CA TRP A 208 5.41 -17.90 14.19
C TRP A 208 6.77 -17.92 14.92
N VAL A 209 7.04 -16.89 15.74
CA VAL A 209 8.25 -16.81 16.56
C VAL A 209 8.32 -17.96 17.58
N ALA A 210 7.21 -18.29 18.24
CA ALA A 210 7.13 -19.40 19.18
C ALA A 210 7.40 -20.76 18.49
N SER A 211 6.88 -20.96 17.27
CA SER A 211 7.13 -22.17 16.48
C SER A 211 8.61 -22.31 16.09
N MET A 212 9.25 -21.21 15.71
CA MET A 212 10.68 -21.18 15.39
C MET A 212 11.54 -21.48 16.62
N GLN A 213 11.23 -20.88 17.77
CA GLN A 213 11.95 -21.15 19.03
C GLN A 213 11.78 -22.60 19.51
N GLY A 214 10.63 -23.21 19.22
CA GLY A 214 10.38 -24.63 19.50
C GLY A 214 11.26 -25.60 18.69
N GLN A 215 11.65 -25.21 17.47
CA GLN A 215 12.52 -26.04 16.60
C GLN A 215 13.99 -26.02 17.01
N TYR A 216 14.44 -24.99 17.74
CA TYR A 216 15.86 -24.89 18.20
C TYR A 216 16.11 -25.50 19.59
N LYS A 217 15.12 -26.15 20.20
CA LYS A 217 15.26 -26.79 21.53
C LYS A 217 15.63 -28.28 21.49
N TYR A 218 16.10 -28.79 20.35
CA TYR A 218 16.57 -30.18 20.22
C TYR A 218 18.02 -30.27 19.73
#